data_d1c78b2a8457b83c315fd0ccdecb633e
#
_entry.id   d1c78b2a8457b83c315fd0ccdecb633e
#
_cell.length_a   1.000
_cell.length_b   1.000
_cell.length_c   1.000
_cell.angle_alpha   90.00
_cell.angle_beta   90.00
_cell.angle_gamma   90.00
#
_symmetry.space_group_name_H-M   'P 1'
#
loop_
_entity.id
_entity.type
_entity.pdbx_description
1 polymer ?
#
loop_
_entity_poly.entity_id
_entity_poly.type
_entity_poly.pdbx_seq_one_letter_code
_entity_poly.pdbx_strand_id
1 'polypeptide(L)'
;QYIETGDMEKSEVKALEITKNKQHVKMNMDQIPNSLRLAIRGIGGQGNLFFGKVLAEVTLRTPFIETNIVKGDTHGMAQLGGAVLSTFSCGDVFSPVLANNSADALVVMEISEILRPGFLNLLKKDGTIIINNFSVLPINTKKEEYPKLAEIEKALEDFTVIKVDANQLVFEMGDLLGK
;
A
#
# COMPACT_ATOMS: atom_id res chain seq x y z
N GLN A 1 -38.75 7.63 -4.84
CA GLN A 1 -38.90 6.52 -5.81
C GLN A 1 -37.92 5.45 -5.37
N TYR A 2 -38.45 4.39 -4.74
CA TYR A 2 -37.67 3.20 -4.39
C TYR A 2 -37.42 2.40 -5.68
N ILE A 3 -36.17 2.08 -5.96
CA ILE A 3 -35.82 1.12 -7.00
C ILE A 3 -36.08 -0.27 -6.42
N GLU A 4 -36.99 -1.01 -7.02
CA GLU A 4 -37.23 -2.41 -6.69
C GLU A 4 -35.91 -3.18 -6.88
N THR A 5 -35.49 -3.82 -5.81
CA THR A 5 -34.37 -4.77 -5.84
C THR A 5 -34.85 -6.02 -6.57
N GLY A 6 -34.53 -6.12 -7.85
CA GLY A 6 -34.61 -7.40 -8.55
C GLY A 6 -33.73 -8.43 -7.84
N ASP A 7 -34.24 -9.65 -7.78
CA ASP A 7 -33.56 -10.83 -7.24
C ASP A 7 -32.14 -10.93 -7.81
N MET A 8 -31.15 -10.54 -7.02
CA MET A 8 -29.76 -10.90 -7.30
C MET A 8 -29.63 -12.38 -6.98
N GLU A 9 -29.59 -13.21 -8.00
CA GLU A 9 -29.09 -14.58 -7.88
C GLU A 9 -27.78 -14.51 -7.08
N LYS A 10 -27.73 -15.24 -5.99
CA LYS A 10 -26.49 -15.46 -5.24
C LYS A 10 -25.51 -16.11 -6.19
N SER A 11 -24.67 -15.31 -6.83
CA SER A 11 -23.48 -15.84 -7.49
C SER A 11 -22.72 -16.59 -6.38
N GLU A 12 -22.62 -17.91 -6.49
CA GLU A 12 -21.70 -18.68 -5.68
C GLU A 12 -20.33 -18.03 -5.87
N VAL A 13 -19.87 -17.33 -4.84
CA VAL A 13 -18.49 -16.87 -4.77
C VAL A 13 -17.66 -18.15 -4.81
N LYS A 14 -17.18 -18.51 -6.01
CA LYS A 14 -16.15 -19.51 -6.16
C LYS A 14 -15.02 -19.02 -5.29
N ALA A 15 -14.87 -19.68 -4.12
CA ALA A 15 -13.67 -19.49 -3.31
C ALA A 15 -12.51 -19.75 -4.26
N LEU A 16 -11.80 -18.69 -4.62
CA LEU A 16 -10.64 -18.79 -5.48
C LEU A 16 -9.74 -19.86 -4.88
N GLU A 17 -9.41 -20.86 -5.66
CA GLU A 17 -8.36 -21.81 -5.33
C GLU A 17 -7.01 -21.08 -5.37
N ILE A 18 -6.85 -20.06 -4.51
CA ILE A 18 -5.57 -19.39 -4.21
C ILE A 18 -4.54 -20.42 -3.71
N THR A 19 -5.02 -21.63 -3.40
CA THR A 19 -4.22 -22.73 -2.86
C THR A 19 -3.31 -23.41 -3.89
N LYS A 20 -3.50 -23.23 -5.19
CA LYS A 20 -2.71 -23.99 -6.18
C LYS A 20 -1.35 -23.37 -6.55
N ASN A 21 -1.10 -22.12 -6.19
CA ASN A 21 0.22 -21.50 -6.36
C ASN A 21 0.80 -20.99 -5.04
N LYS A 22 0.70 -21.79 -3.98
CA LYS A 22 1.58 -21.64 -2.83
C LYS A 22 2.99 -21.99 -3.27
N GLN A 23 3.63 -21.10 -3.99
CA GLN A 23 5.06 -20.99 -3.86
C GLN A 23 5.29 -20.58 -2.40
N HIS A 24 5.53 -21.59 -1.55
CA HIS A 24 6.13 -21.33 -0.27
C HIS A 24 7.49 -20.71 -0.59
N VAL A 25 7.54 -19.40 -0.60
CA VAL A 25 8.82 -18.68 -0.56
C VAL A 25 9.44 -19.15 0.75
N LYS A 26 10.40 -20.07 0.64
CA LYS A 26 11.20 -20.47 1.78
C LYS A 26 11.97 -19.23 2.20
N MET A 27 11.46 -18.57 3.21
CA MET A 27 12.16 -17.44 3.81
C MET A 27 13.46 -17.99 4.41
N ASN A 28 14.59 -17.53 3.91
CA ASN A 28 15.87 -17.84 4.53
C ASN A 28 15.95 -17.04 5.84
N MET A 29 15.79 -17.73 6.96
CA MET A 29 15.77 -17.13 8.29
C MET A 29 17.05 -16.34 8.60
N ASP A 30 18.19 -16.72 7.99
CA ASP A 30 19.47 -16.03 8.14
C ASP A 30 19.53 -14.66 7.44
N GLN A 31 18.52 -14.36 6.60
CA GLN A 31 18.43 -13.12 5.84
C GLN A 31 17.33 -12.17 6.33
N ILE A 32 16.70 -12.48 7.47
CA ILE A 32 15.68 -11.59 8.05
C ILE A 32 16.40 -10.39 8.66
N PRO A 33 16.05 -9.17 8.24
CA PRO A 33 16.65 -7.97 8.80
C PRO A 33 16.22 -7.80 10.27
N ASN A 34 17.03 -7.11 11.08
CA ASN A 34 16.69 -6.80 12.47
C ASN A 34 15.47 -5.88 12.61
N SER A 35 15.15 -5.16 11.57
CA SER A 35 13.96 -4.31 11.51
C SER A 35 13.46 -4.14 10.06
N LEU A 36 12.16 -3.92 9.94
CA LEU A 36 11.53 -3.55 8.68
C LEU A 36 10.75 -2.24 8.89
N ARG A 37 10.95 -1.27 8.01
CA ARG A 37 10.31 0.05 8.06
C ARG A 37 9.66 0.36 6.73
N LEU A 38 8.35 0.65 6.76
CA LEU A 38 7.55 0.95 5.58
C LEU A 38 6.89 2.32 5.72
N ALA A 39 6.85 3.07 4.63
CA ALA A 39 5.97 4.22 4.49
C ALA A 39 4.91 3.90 3.43
N ILE A 40 3.65 4.13 3.75
CA ILE A 40 2.49 3.81 2.92
C ILE A 40 1.77 5.11 2.60
N ARG A 41 1.60 5.41 1.32
CA ARG A 41 0.95 6.63 0.89
C ARG A 41 -0.15 6.37 -0.11
N GLY A 42 -1.22 7.12 0.02
CA GLY A 42 -2.37 7.07 -0.87
C GLY A 42 -3.34 8.20 -0.54
N ILE A 43 -4.55 8.08 -1.04
CA ILE A 43 -5.63 9.02 -0.76
C ILE A 43 -6.66 8.43 0.19
N GLY A 44 -7.41 9.28 0.87
CA GLY A 44 -8.47 8.88 1.79
C GLY A 44 -9.51 7.98 1.11
N GLY A 45 -9.85 6.87 1.75
CA GLY A 45 -10.77 5.87 1.22
C GLY A 45 -10.10 4.65 0.55
N GLN A 46 -8.79 4.66 0.30
CA GLN A 46 -8.07 3.53 -0.32
C GLN A 46 -7.64 2.43 0.66
N GLY A 47 -8.02 2.52 1.92
CA GLY A 47 -7.73 1.47 2.89
C GLY A 47 -6.31 1.51 3.48
N ASN A 48 -5.56 2.61 3.38
CA ASN A 48 -4.20 2.73 3.92
C ASN A 48 -4.11 2.31 5.39
N LEU A 49 -5.07 2.73 6.21
CA LEU A 49 -5.15 2.37 7.63
C LEU A 49 -5.40 0.87 7.83
N PHE A 50 -6.25 0.29 6.98
CA PHE A 50 -6.56 -1.14 7.01
C PHE A 50 -5.33 -1.95 6.60
N PHE A 51 -4.62 -1.53 5.55
CA PHE A 51 -3.39 -2.17 5.11
C PHE A 51 -2.35 -2.23 6.23
N GLY A 52 -2.15 -1.12 6.97
CA GLY A 52 -1.27 -1.11 8.13
C GLY A 52 -1.70 -2.08 9.25
N LYS A 53 -3.01 -2.30 9.44
CA LYS A 53 -3.51 -3.33 10.39
C LYS A 53 -3.19 -4.73 9.90
N VAL A 54 -3.41 -5.01 8.62
CA VAL A 54 -3.09 -6.32 8.00
C VAL A 54 -1.60 -6.61 8.15
N LEU A 55 -0.73 -5.63 7.91
CA LEU A 55 0.71 -5.79 8.12
C LEU A 55 1.04 -6.17 9.57
N ALA A 56 0.42 -5.52 10.56
CA ALA A 56 0.62 -5.87 11.96
C ALA A 56 0.18 -7.31 12.25
N GLU A 57 -0.98 -7.74 11.78
CA GLU A 57 -1.48 -9.10 11.95
C GLU A 57 -0.59 -10.16 11.28
N VAL A 58 -0.08 -9.86 10.09
CA VAL A 58 0.87 -10.74 9.39
C VAL A 58 2.18 -10.83 10.16
N THR A 59 2.66 -9.71 10.70
CA THR A 59 3.92 -9.66 11.46
C THR A 59 3.89 -10.56 12.69
N LEU A 60 2.74 -10.68 13.36
CA LEU A 60 2.54 -11.61 14.48
C LEU A 60 2.71 -13.09 14.09
N ARG A 61 2.77 -13.42 12.81
CA ARG A 61 3.01 -14.77 12.28
C ARG A 61 4.41 -14.94 11.70
N THR A 62 5.29 -14.00 11.98
CA THR A 62 6.67 -13.97 11.50
C THR A 62 7.63 -13.99 12.68
N PRO A 63 8.94 -14.14 12.47
CA PRO A 63 9.95 -14.03 13.52
C PRO A 63 9.96 -12.69 14.28
N PHE A 64 9.29 -11.67 13.75
CA PHE A 64 9.13 -10.38 14.44
C PHE A 64 8.09 -10.39 15.57
N ILE A 65 7.42 -11.53 15.85
CA ILE A 65 6.38 -11.63 16.89
C ILE A 65 6.89 -11.21 18.29
N GLU A 66 8.16 -11.48 18.59
CA GLU A 66 8.78 -11.15 19.89
C GLU A 66 9.45 -9.76 19.89
N THR A 67 9.22 -8.96 18.85
CA THR A 67 9.83 -7.64 18.70
C THR A 67 8.78 -6.54 18.82
N ASN A 68 9.25 -5.27 18.74
CA ASN A 68 8.33 -4.14 18.71
C ASN A 68 7.63 -4.05 17.35
N ILE A 69 6.34 -3.75 17.39
CA ILE A 69 5.54 -3.41 16.21
C ILE A 69 4.95 -2.03 16.47
N VAL A 70 5.31 -1.06 15.64
CA VAL A 70 4.84 0.32 15.77
C VAL A 70 4.20 0.79 14.47
N LYS A 71 3.10 1.52 14.59
CA LYS A 71 2.35 2.07 13.49
C LYS A 71 2.04 3.54 13.77
N GLY A 72 2.19 4.37 12.76
CA GLY A 72 1.82 5.78 12.77
C GLY A 72 0.90 6.11 11.62
N ASP A 73 -0.13 6.89 11.89
CA ASP A 73 -1.05 7.38 10.87
C ASP A 73 -1.14 8.90 10.98
N THR A 74 -0.89 9.59 9.89
CA THR A 74 -1.16 11.03 9.84
C THR A 74 -2.63 11.25 9.48
N HIS A 75 -3.39 11.62 10.49
CA HIS A 75 -4.77 12.08 10.32
C HIS A 75 -4.77 13.58 9.99
N GLY A 76 -4.15 13.95 8.90
CA GLY A 76 -4.37 15.27 8.33
C GLY A 76 -5.74 15.27 7.68
N MET A 77 -6.50 16.37 7.72
CA MET A 77 -7.80 16.70 7.09
C MET A 77 -8.27 15.86 5.89
N ALA A 78 -7.90 14.60 5.87
CA ALA A 78 -8.17 13.60 4.86
C ALA A 78 -9.56 12.99 5.07
N GLN A 79 -10.56 13.85 5.11
CA GLN A 79 -11.88 13.43 4.68
C GLN A 79 -11.73 13.00 3.22
N LEU A 80 -12.52 12.05 2.77
CA LEU A 80 -12.54 11.44 1.44
C LEU A 80 -11.75 12.23 0.37
N GLY A 81 -10.63 11.65 -0.10
CA GLY A 81 -9.84 12.20 -1.20
C GLY A 81 -8.61 13.02 -0.83
N GLY A 82 -8.30 13.25 0.45
CA GLY A 82 -7.05 13.88 0.86
C GLY A 82 -5.89 12.88 0.96
N ALA A 83 -4.65 13.38 0.85
CA ALA A 83 -3.45 12.56 0.97
C ALA A 83 -3.31 11.96 2.38
N VAL A 84 -3.04 10.67 2.47
CA VAL A 84 -2.82 9.93 3.73
C VAL A 84 -1.43 9.33 3.72
N LEU A 85 -0.70 9.51 4.81
CA LEU A 85 0.56 8.83 5.07
C LEU A 85 0.40 7.95 6.30
N SER A 86 0.66 6.66 6.14
CA SER A 86 0.81 5.70 7.23
C SER A 86 2.24 5.19 7.25
N THR A 87 2.75 4.91 8.44
CA THR A 87 4.03 4.25 8.64
C THR A 87 3.85 2.96 9.41
N PHE A 88 4.64 1.97 9.08
CA PHE A 88 4.67 0.69 9.76
C PHE A 88 6.13 0.29 10.00
N SER A 89 6.44 -0.16 11.18
CA SER A 89 7.78 -0.68 11.48
C SER A 89 7.69 -1.85 12.47
N CYS A 90 8.56 -2.82 12.30
CA CYS A 90 8.72 -3.93 13.24
C CYS A 90 10.19 -4.30 13.39
N GLY A 91 10.52 -5.02 14.45
CA GLY A 91 11.89 -5.36 14.83
C GLY A 91 12.45 -4.45 15.90
N ASP A 92 13.73 -4.10 15.79
CA ASP A 92 14.40 -3.16 16.71
C ASP A 92 14.00 -1.71 16.37
N VAL A 93 12.79 -1.35 16.75
CA VAL A 93 12.16 -0.05 16.47
C VAL A 93 11.35 0.41 17.68
N PHE A 94 11.36 1.73 17.96
CA PHE A 94 10.67 2.32 19.10
C PHE A 94 9.75 3.49 18.71
N SER A 95 9.77 3.89 17.45
CA SER A 95 8.98 5.02 16.95
C SER A 95 8.40 4.73 15.58
N PRO A 96 7.16 5.13 15.32
CA PRO A 96 6.58 5.07 13.98
C PRO A 96 7.09 6.18 13.06
N VAL A 97 7.80 7.17 13.57
CA VAL A 97 8.33 8.27 12.76
C VAL A 97 9.54 7.79 11.97
N LEU A 98 9.50 8.00 10.68
CA LEU A 98 10.60 7.67 9.78
C LEU A 98 11.45 8.90 9.49
N ALA A 99 12.75 8.73 9.61
CA ALA A 99 13.73 9.71 9.15
C ALA A 99 13.99 9.55 7.64
N ASN A 100 14.63 10.54 7.02
CA ASN A 100 15.13 10.40 5.66
C ASN A 100 16.08 9.20 5.56
N ASN A 101 16.02 8.50 4.44
CA ASN A 101 16.83 7.30 4.15
C ASN A 101 16.68 6.17 5.20
N SER A 102 15.51 6.02 5.80
CA SER A 102 15.27 5.00 6.84
C SER A 102 14.24 3.94 6.46
N ALA A 103 13.39 4.19 5.48
CA ALA A 103 12.39 3.22 5.01
C ALA A 103 13.04 2.15 4.13
N ASP A 104 12.73 0.89 4.39
CA ASP A 104 13.13 -0.25 3.56
C ASP A 104 12.27 -0.35 2.30
N ALA A 105 10.99 0.04 2.43
CA ALA A 105 10.12 0.15 1.27
C ALA A 105 9.11 1.30 1.40
N LEU A 106 8.72 1.82 0.24
CA LEU A 106 7.58 2.72 0.08
C LEU A 106 6.45 1.97 -0.61
N VAL A 107 5.25 2.06 -0.06
CA VAL A 107 4.03 1.51 -0.66
C VAL A 107 3.15 2.66 -1.13
N VAL A 108 2.83 2.68 -2.40
CA VAL A 108 2.06 3.74 -3.06
C VAL A 108 0.74 3.17 -3.55
N MET A 109 -0.35 3.56 -2.91
CA MET A 109 -1.68 3.06 -3.23
C MET A 109 -2.31 3.81 -4.42
N GLU A 110 -1.90 5.04 -4.67
CA GLU A 110 -2.30 5.89 -5.78
C GLU A 110 -1.06 6.52 -6.42
N ILE A 111 -0.91 6.36 -7.74
CA ILE A 111 0.35 6.56 -8.46
C ILE A 111 0.92 7.98 -8.33
N SER A 112 0.08 9.02 -8.28
CA SER A 112 0.54 10.40 -8.17
C SER A 112 1.12 10.75 -6.80
N GLU A 113 0.76 9.99 -5.78
CA GLU A 113 1.21 10.23 -4.40
C GLU A 113 2.72 9.98 -4.22
N ILE A 114 3.37 9.32 -5.17
CA ILE A 114 4.84 9.15 -5.16
C ILE A 114 5.57 10.49 -5.30
N LEU A 115 4.96 11.46 -6.00
CA LEU A 115 5.55 12.77 -6.24
C LEU A 115 5.38 13.74 -5.07
N ARG A 116 4.74 13.33 -3.98
CA ARG A 116 4.58 14.21 -2.82
C ARG A 116 5.93 14.61 -2.23
N PRO A 117 6.12 15.91 -1.97
CA PRO A 117 7.39 16.40 -1.45
C PRO A 117 7.88 15.63 -0.22
N GLY A 118 9.13 15.20 -0.25
CA GLY A 118 9.78 14.51 0.85
C GLY A 118 9.48 13.02 0.96
N PHE A 119 8.52 12.46 0.21
CA PHE A 119 8.16 11.06 0.36
C PHE A 119 9.27 10.11 -0.14
N LEU A 120 9.82 10.34 -1.31
CA LEU A 120 10.96 9.57 -1.83
C LEU A 120 12.20 9.68 -0.93
N ASN A 121 12.37 10.81 -0.23
CA ASN A 121 13.51 10.99 0.67
C ASN A 121 13.48 10.02 1.87
N LEU A 122 12.35 9.43 2.19
CA LEU A 122 12.25 8.42 3.26
C LEU A 122 12.94 7.11 2.88
N LEU A 123 13.03 6.79 1.59
CA LEU A 123 13.54 5.51 1.11
C LEU A 123 15.05 5.41 1.31
N LYS A 124 15.51 4.26 1.77
CA LYS A 124 16.95 3.91 1.76
C LYS A 124 17.46 3.79 0.32
N LYS A 125 18.76 3.94 0.13
CA LYS A 125 19.40 3.83 -1.17
C LYS A 125 19.09 2.51 -1.90
N ASP A 126 19.02 1.41 -1.15
CA ASP A 126 18.73 0.07 -1.69
C ASP A 126 17.27 -0.36 -1.42
N GLY A 127 16.41 0.59 -1.09
CA GLY A 127 15.02 0.34 -0.79
C GLY A 127 14.18 0.09 -2.04
N THR A 128 12.98 -0.45 -1.82
CA THR A 128 12.06 -0.84 -2.89
C THR A 128 10.80 0.02 -2.85
N ILE A 129 10.30 0.42 -4.01
CA ILE A 129 9.02 1.07 -4.17
C ILE A 129 8.01 0.03 -4.69
N ILE A 130 6.93 -0.17 -3.96
CA ILE A 130 5.79 -1.00 -4.38
C ILE A 130 4.66 -0.06 -4.74
N ILE A 131 4.28 -0.02 -6.01
CA ILE A 131 3.30 0.94 -6.51
C ILE A 131 2.09 0.22 -7.11
N ASN A 132 0.90 0.56 -6.62
CA ASN A 132 -0.34 0.15 -7.26
C ASN A 132 -0.54 0.96 -8.54
N ASN A 133 -0.75 0.27 -9.66
CA ASN A 133 -1.00 0.88 -10.96
C ASN A 133 -2.43 1.43 -11.04
N PHE A 134 -2.75 2.34 -10.13
CA PHE A 134 -4.07 2.92 -9.99
C PHE A 134 -3.98 4.44 -9.88
N SER A 135 -4.81 5.12 -10.65
CA SER A 135 -4.90 6.58 -10.65
C SER A 135 -6.32 7.04 -10.35
N VAL A 136 -6.46 7.94 -9.41
CA VAL A 136 -7.71 8.62 -9.09
C VAL A 136 -7.46 10.11 -9.01
N LEU A 137 -8.25 10.87 -9.76
CA LEU A 137 -8.19 12.32 -9.65
C LEU A 137 -8.70 12.73 -8.26
N PRO A 138 -7.87 13.36 -7.41
CA PRO A 138 -8.31 13.81 -6.10
C PRO A 138 -9.46 14.82 -6.21
N ILE A 139 -10.35 14.83 -5.20
CA ILE A 139 -11.45 15.79 -5.14
C ILE A 139 -10.87 17.21 -5.16
N ASN A 140 -11.46 18.08 -5.98
CA ASN A 140 -11.01 19.46 -6.21
C ASN A 140 -9.70 19.64 -6.98
N THR A 141 -9.15 18.59 -7.58
CA THR A 141 -8.00 18.69 -8.49
C THR A 141 -8.49 18.74 -9.93
N LYS A 142 -8.00 19.69 -10.71
CA LYS A 142 -8.29 19.74 -12.14
C LYS A 142 -7.47 18.67 -12.86
N LYS A 143 -8.02 18.12 -13.95
CA LYS A 143 -7.36 17.06 -14.71
C LYS A 143 -5.99 17.49 -15.24
N GLU A 144 -5.83 18.78 -15.55
CA GLU A 144 -4.60 19.39 -16.06
C GLU A 144 -3.52 19.49 -14.97
N GLU A 145 -3.93 19.47 -13.69
CA GLU A 145 -3.03 19.53 -12.52
C GLU A 145 -2.55 18.15 -12.07
N TYR A 146 -3.16 17.08 -12.63
CA TYR A 146 -2.73 15.72 -12.33
C TYR A 146 -1.41 15.41 -13.04
N PRO A 147 -0.42 14.84 -12.33
CA PRO A 147 0.90 14.55 -12.90
C PRO A 147 0.82 13.67 -14.14
N LYS A 148 1.63 13.97 -15.13
CA LYS A 148 1.76 13.14 -16.32
C LYS A 148 2.55 11.87 -15.99
N LEU A 149 2.20 10.77 -16.64
CA LEU A 149 2.88 9.49 -16.43
C LEU A 149 4.41 9.61 -16.61
N ALA A 150 4.85 10.37 -17.62
CA ALA A 150 6.28 10.61 -17.85
C ALA A 150 6.99 11.32 -16.69
N GLU A 151 6.32 12.17 -15.92
CA GLU A 151 6.88 12.82 -14.73
C GLU A 151 7.07 11.81 -13.61
N ILE A 152 6.11 10.89 -13.46
CA ILE A 152 6.16 9.81 -12.48
C ILE A 152 7.28 8.82 -12.85
N GLU A 153 7.35 8.40 -14.10
CA GLU A 153 8.38 7.48 -14.60
C GLU A 153 9.78 8.07 -14.42
N LYS A 154 9.95 9.34 -14.75
CA LYS A 154 11.22 10.05 -14.53
C LYS A 154 11.60 10.10 -13.04
N ALA A 155 10.66 10.33 -12.15
CA ALA A 155 10.93 10.36 -10.71
C ALA A 155 11.32 8.97 -10.15
N LEU A 156 11.00 7.91 -10.86
CA LEU A 156 11.23 6.52 -10.46
C LEU A 156 12.42 5.86 -11.14
N GLU A 157 13.07 6.52 -12.11
CA GLU A 157 14.09 5.91 -12.99
C GLU A 157 15.30 5.33 -12.24
N ASP A 158 15.66 5.93 -11.09
CA ASP A 158 16.79 5.51 -10.26
C ASP A 158 16.43 4.51 -9.16
N PHE A 159 15.17 4.08 -9.08
CA PHE A 159 14.69 3.24 -7.99
C PHE A 159 14.31 1.84 -8.45
N THR A 160 14.42 0.89 -7.53
CA THR A 160 13.83 -0.45 -7.71
C THR A 160 12.31 -0.35 -7.49
N VAL A 161 11.53 -0.59 -8.56
CA VAL A 161 10.08 -0.44 -8.54
C VAL A 161 9.37 -1.76 -8.86
N ILE A 162 8.44 -2.15 -8.00
CA ILE A 162 7.51 -3.26 -8.22
C ILE A 162 6.13 -2.67 -8.50
N LYS A 163 5.63 -2.84 -9.72
CA LYS A 163 4.27 -2.42 -10.09
C LYS A 163 3.29 -3.56 -9.81
N VAL A 164 2.19 -3.24 -9.15
CA VAL A 164 1.10 -4.16 -8.82
C VAL A 164 -0.19 -3.56 -9.38
N ASP A 165 -1.02 -4.38 -10.00
CA ASP A 165 -2.39 -4.00 -10.37
C ASP A 165 -3.36 -4.63 -9.38
N ALA A 166 -3.42 -4.04 -8.17
CA ALA A 166 -4.25 -4.57 -7.11
C ALA A 166 -5.75 -4.49 -7.43
N ASN A 167 -6.16 -3.48 -8.17
CA ASN A 167 -7.56 -3.31 -8.57
C ASN A 167 -8.02 -4.40 -9.53
N GLN A 168 -7.18 -4.76 -10.51
CA GLN A 168 -7.47 -5.86 -11.40
C GLN A 168 -7.51 -7.20 -10.65
N LEU A 169 -6.58 -7.44 -9.74
CA LEU A 169 -6.57 -8.66 -8.93
C LEU A 169 -7.85 -8.81 -8.11
N VAL A 170 -8.33 -7.74 -7.49
CA VAL A 170 -9.59 -7.74 -6.73
C VAL A 170 -10.78 -7.98 -7.64
N PHE A 171 -10.80 -7.37 -8.82
CA PHE A 171 -11.84 -7.60 -9.83
C PHE A 171 -11.88 -9.07 -10.28
N GLU A 172 -10.74 -9.68 -10.55
CA GLU A 172 -10.60 -11.09 -10.90
C GLU A 172 -11.04 -12.02 -9.76
N MET A 173 -10.93 -11.55 -8.52
CA MET A 173 -11.44 -12.24 -7.33
C MET A 173 -12.95 -12.13 -7.13
N GLY A 174 -13.66 -11.43 -8.01
CA GLY A 174 -15.11 -11.30 -8.01
C GLY A 174 -15.64 -10.10 -7.22
N ASP A 175 -14.79 -9.23 -6.73
CA ASP A 175 -15.21 -7.94 -6.17
C ASP A 175 -15.32 -6.90 -7.29
N LEU A 176 -16.54 -6.69 -7.77
CA LEU A 176 -16.86 -5.77 -8.85
C LEU A 176 -16.59 -4.30 -8.50
N LEU A 177 -16.39 -3.98 -7.23
CA LEU A 177 -16.19 -2.61 -6.77
C LEU A 177 -14.70 -2.27 -6.54
N GLY A 178 -13.81 -3.28 -6.54
CA GLY A 178 -12.38 -3.08 -6.35
C GLY A 178 -12.02 -2.43 -5.01
N LYS A 179 -12.75 -2.75 -3.95
CA LYS A 179 -12.61 -2.14 -2.61
C LYS A 179 -11.99 -3.07 -1.60
#